data_e99a343bbb6d60a63d655ec3d77d9d1c
#
_entry.id   e99a343bbb6d60a63d655ec3d77d9d1c
#
_cell.length_a   1.000
_cell.length_b   1.000
_cell.length_c   1.000
_cell.angle_alpha   90.00
_cell.angle_beta   90.00
_cell.angle_gamma   90.00
#
_symmetry.space_group_name_H-M   'P 1'
#
loop_
_entity.id
_entity.type
_entity.pdbx_description
1 polymer ?
#
loop_
_entity_poly.entity_id
_entity_poly.type
_entity_poly.pdbx_seq_one_letter_code
_entity_poly.pdbx_strand_id
1 'polypeptide(L)'
;MLRPILASFLLALPLVAQAGDLVLNDIKAQNGVQLSVDELKQLMPNAKVVSYSEGGSSRHWKNEPDGKFVASSDVRRDPNRPGKVANAQGTWRVGDNGTYCVTLEWPKRSESWCRYIFKVGEKYYGVKSITDGTATAQEFEFSK
;
A
#
# COMPACT_ATOMS: atom_id res chain seq x y z
N MET A 1 -19.88 -35.81 -49.74
CA MET A 1 -18.74 -35.77 -48.81
C MET A 1 -18.91 -34.59 -47.83
N LEU A 2 -19.35 -34.90 -46.63
CA LEU A 2 -19.53 -33.90 -45.56
C LEU A 2 -18.25 -33.87 -44.74
N ARG A 3 -17.56 -32.74 -44.70
CA ARG A 3 -16.42 -32.47 -43.79
C ARG A 3 -16.96 -32.00 -42.46
N PRO A 4 -16.62 -32.60 -41.33
CA PRO A 4 -16.99 -32.05 -40.03
C PRO A 4 -16.08 -30.85 -39.73
N ILE A 5 -16.69 -29.71 -39.48
CA ILE A 5 -16.03 -28.54 -38.92
C ILE A 5 -15.87 -28.78 -37.44
N LEU A 6 -14.62 -28.99 -37.00
CA LEU A 6 -14.26 -29.00 -35.58
C LEU A 6 -14.30 -27.54 -35.08
N ALA A 7 -15.37 -27.20 -34.38
CA ALA A 7 -15.44 -25.97 -33.62
C ALA A 7 -14.59 -26.13 -32.37
N SER A 8 -13.41 -25.51 -32.37
CA SER A 8 -12.58 -25.37 -31.17
C SER A 8 -13.25 -24.36 -30.21
N PHE A 9 -13.90 -24.86 -29.19
CA PHE A 9 -14.33 -24.06 -28.07
C PHE A 9 -13.09 -23.65 -27.25
N LEU A 10 -12.62 -22.43 -27.42
CA LEU A 10 -11.71 -21.79 -26.49
C LEU A 10 -12.49 -21.52 -25.20
N LEU A 11 -12.30 -22.35 -24.19
CA LEU A 11 -12.72 -22.06 -22.84
C LEU A 11 -11.85 -20.88 -22.34
N ALA A 12 -12.40 -19.70 -22.39
CA ALA A 12 -11.87 -18.56 -21.64
C ALA A 12 -12.14 -18.85 -20.16
N LEU A 13 -11.15 -19.33 -19.44
CA LEU A 13 -11.18 -19.42 -17.99
C LEU A 13 -11.29 -17.97 -17.44
N PRO A 14 -12.30 -17.66 -16.63
CA PRO A 14 -12.32 -16.37 -15.96
C PRO A 14 -11.11 -16.34 -15.01
N LEU A 15 -10.25 -15.33 -15.17
CA LEU A 15 -9.27 -14.96 -14.17
C LEU A 15 -10.06 -14.55 -12.93
N VAL A 16 -10.23 -15.49 -12.02
CA VAL A 16 -10.76 -15.16 -10.69
C VAL A 16 -9.69 -14.32 -10.03
N ALA A 17 -9.93 -13.00 -9.94
CA ALA A 17 -9.14 -12.13 -9.11
C ALA A 17 -9.27 -12.65 -7.67
N GLN A 18 -8.21 -13.27 -7.15
CA GLN A 18 -8.18 -13.68 -5.77
C GLN A 18 -8.18 -12.43 -4.91
N ALA A 19 -9.30 -12.19 -4.19
CA ALA A 19 -9.39 -11.21 -3.13
C ALA A 19 -8.60 -11.74 -1.93
N GLY A 20 -7.27 -11.56 -1.94
CA GLY A 20 -6.35 -11.90 -0.86
C GLY A 20 -5.30 -10.80 -0.75
N ASP A 21 -4.73 -10.68 0.43
CA ASP A 21 -3.64 -9.74 0.63
C ASP A 21 -2.45 -10.11 -0.24
N LEU A 22 -1.93 -9.12 -0.96
CA LEU A 22 -0.70 -9.30 -1.72
C LEU A 22 0.48 -9.46 -0.76
N VAL A 23 1.42 -10.28 -1.16
CA VAL A 23 2.69 -10.47 -0.45
C VAL A 23 3.86 -10.07 -1.34
N LEU A 24 5.06 -9.97 -0.77
CA LEU A 24 6.27 -9.55 -1.50
C LEU A 24 6.50 -10.39 -2.77
N ASN A 25 6.27 -11.70 -2.71
CA ASN A 25 6.41 -12.56 -3.88
C ASN A 25 5.49 -12.16 -5.03
N ASP A 26 4.27 -11.70 -4.72
CA ASP A 26 3.31 -11.22 -5.73
C ASP A 26 3.80 -9.93 -6.37
N ILE A 27 4.38 -9.02 -5.57
CA ILE A 27 4.95 -7.77 -6.06
C ILE A 27 6.12 -8.04 -7.01
N LYS A 28 7.01 -8.96 -6.65
CA LYS A 28 8.13 -9.38 -7.50
C LYS A 28 7.65 -10.06 -8.79
N ALA A 29 6.62 -10.90 -8.71
CA ALA A 29 6.02 -11.56 -9.88
C ALA A 29 5.39 -10.58 -10.87
N GLN A 30 4.95 -9.42 -10.40
CA GLN A 30 4.41 -8.33 -11.21
C GLN A 30 5.47 -7.31 -11.67
N ASN A 31 6.75 -7.64 -11.54
CA ASN A 31 7.89 -6.78 -11.86
C ASN A 31 7.90 -5.47 -11.06
N GLY A 32 7.50 -5.52 -9.80
CA GLY A 32 7.56 -4.38 -8.90
C GLY A 32 8.99 -3.88 -8.71
N VAL A 33 9.17 -2.57 -8.71
CA VAL A 33 10.48 -1.91 -8.57
C VAL A 33 10.56 -1.27 -7.19
N GLN A 34 11.57 -1.65 -6.43
CA GLN A 34 11.86 -1.03 -5.15
C GLN A 34 12.39 0.39 -5.35
N LEU A 35 11.81 1.36 -4.65
CA LEU A 35 12.29 2.73 -4.67
C LEU A 35 13.61 2.85 -3.89
N SER A 36 14.56 3.57 -4.47
CA SER A 36 15.83 3.90 -3.82
C SER A 36 15.65 4.97 -2.74
N VAL A 37 16.68 5.17 -1.90
CA VAL A 37 16.72 6.27 -0.93
C VAL A 37 16.51 7.62 -1.63
N ASP A 38 17.16 7.86 -2.74
CA ASP A 38 17.05 9.12 -3.48
C ASP A 38 15.65 9.32 -4.07
N GLU A 39 15.04 8.27 -4.61
CA GLU A 39 13.67 8.32 -5.10
C GLU A 39 12.66 8.58 -3.96
N LEU A 40 12.86 7.98 -2.78
CA LEU A 40 12.04 8.25 -1.61
C LEU A 40 12.20 9.70 -1.11
N LYS A 41 13.42 10.22 -1.11
CA LYS A 41 13.68 11.62 -0.73
C LYS A 41 13.05 12.64 -1.68
N GLN A 42 12.83 12.27 -2.93
CA GLN A 42 12.12 13.10 -3.90
C GLN A 42 10.60 12.94 -3.80
N LEU A 43 10.11 11.72 -3.57
CA LEU A 43 8.68 11.43 -3.54
C LEU A 43 8.00 11.91 -2.25
N MET A 44 8.62 11.68 -1.10
CA MET A 44 7.95 11.80 0.19
C MET A 44 7.69 13.23 0.69
N PRO A 45 8.57 14.22 0.51
CA PRO A 45 8.27 15.59 0.94
C PRO A 45 7.05 16.14 0.20
N ASN A 46 6.10 16.72 0.94
CA ASN A 46 4.81 17.24 0.44
C ASN A 46 3.87 16.17 -0.15
N ALA A 47 4.20 14.90 -0.04
CA ALA A 47 3.32 13.84 -0.54
C ALA A 47 2.06 13.73 0.32
N LYS A 48 0.92 13.68 -0.35
CA LYS A 48 -0.35 13.25 0.25
C LYS A 48 -0.33 11.72 0.27
N VAL A 49 -0.47 11.16 1.45
CA VAL A 49 -0.39 9.72 1.68
C VAL A 49 -1.76 9.18 2.03
N VAL A 50 -2.14 8.11 1.36
CA VAL A 50 -3.25 7.26 1.76
C VAL A 50 -2.69 5.88 2.00
N SER A 51 -2.96 5.33 3.18
CA SER A 51 -2.60 3.96 3.53
C SER A 51 -3.86 3.16 3.76
N TYR A 52 -3.91 1.96 3.17
CA TYR A 52 -5.06 1.08 3.28
C TYR A 52 -4.78 -0.06 4.24
N SER A 53 -5.73 -0.37 5.13
CA SER A 53 -5.66 -1.53 6.00
C SER A 53 -6.42 -2.72 5.39
N GLU A 54 -6.11 -3.92 5.86
CA GLU A 54 -6.79 -5.15 5.46
C GLU A 54 -8.30 -5.12 5.73
N GLY A 55 -8.75 -4.36 6.73
CA GLY A 55 -10.15 -4.23 7.10
C GLY A 55 -10.94 -3.19 6.31
N GLY A 56 -10.36 -2.59 5.25
CA GLY A 56 -11.02 -1.59 4.42
C GLY A 56 -11.04 -0.18 5.03
N SER A 57 -10.33 0.05 6.13
CA SER A 57 -10.11 1.39 6.66
C SER A 57 -8.96 2.08 5.91
N SER A 58 -9.02 3.39 5.81
CA SER A 58 -7.96 4.20 5.22
C SER A 58 -7.47 5.25 6.20
N ARG A 59 -6.20 5.61 6.07
CA ARG A 59 -5.55 6.67 6.83
C ARG A 59 -5.00 7.68 5.85
N HIS A 60 -5.13 8.94 6.18
CA HIS A 60 -4.77 10.06 5.31
C HIS A 60 -3.87 11.04 6.04
N TRP A 61 -2.78 11.44 5.43
CA TRP A 61 -1.93 12.52 5.92
C TRP A 61 -1.14 13.14 4.78
N LYS A 62 -0.49 14.24 5.08
CA LYS A 62 0.47 14.88 4.17
C LYS A 62 1.82 14.95 4.87
N ASN A 63 2.85 14.42 4.24
CA ASN A 63 4.22 14.53 4.73
C ASN A 63 4.70 15.99 4.61
N GLU A 64 4.69 16.74 5.71
CA GLU A 64 5.22 18.09 5.69
C GLU A 64 6.76 18.07 5.58
N PRO A 65 7.37 19.08 4.94
CA PRO A 65 8.82 19.11 4.75
C PRO A 65 9.63 19.09 6.04
N ASP A 66 9.05 19.52 7.16
CA ASP A 66 9.69 19.52 8.49
C ASP A 66 9.70 18.13 9.16
N GLY A 67 9.16 17.10 8.50
CA GLY A 67 9.09 15.75 9.04
C GLY A 67 7.87 15.47 9.92
N LYS A 68 6.90 16.37 9.95
CA LYS A 68 5.67 16.23 10.76
C LYS A 68 4.44 16.01 9.89
N PHE A 69 3.38 15.53 10.48
CA PHE A 69 2.05 15.47 9.87
C PHE A 69 0.95 15.29 10.92
N VAL A 70 -0.28 15.54 10.49
CA VAL A 70 -1.50 15.15 11.22
C VAL A 70 -2.23 14.12 10.35
N ALA A 71 -2.49 12.95 10.92
CA ALA A 71 -3.22 11.89 10.24
C ALA A 71 -4.68 11.85 10.67
N SER A 72 -5.54 11.43 9.76
CA SER A 72 -6.92 11.05 10.04
C SER A 72 -7.16 9.60 9.64
N SER A 73 -7.97 8.90 10.42
CA SER A 73 -8.37 7.53 10.11
C SER A 73 -9.86 7.49 9.85
N ASP A 74 -10.23 6.88 8.72
CA ASP A 74 -11.62 6.58 8.37
C ASP A 74 -11.86 5.09 8.64
N VAL A 75 -12.59 4.78 9.72
CA VAL A 75 -12.89 3.40 10.10
C VAL A 75 -14.29 3.05 9.58
N ARG A 76 -14.38 2.59 8.35
CA ARG A 76 -15.64 2.08 7.77
C ARG A 76 -15.70 0.56 7.92
N ARG A 77 -16.09 0.10 9.09
CA ARG A 77 -16.33 -1.33 9.30
C ARG A 77 -17.77 -1.77 8.98
N ASP A 78 -18.72 -0.83 8.99
CA ASP A 78 -20.14 -1.10 8.76
C ASP A 78 -20.73 0.11 8.03
N PRO A 79 -21.31 -0.07 6.81
CA PRO A 79 -21.94 1.02 6.08
C PRO A 79 -23.12 1.68 6.84
N ASN A 80 -23.68 1.00 7.85
CA ASN A 80 -24.77 1.51 8.68
C ASN A 80 -24.31 2.19 9.98
N ARG A 81 -23.01 2.12 10.27
CA ARG A 81 -22.41 2.83 11.41
C ARG A 81 -21.33 3.75 10.90
N PRO A 82 -21.52 5.09 10.94
CA PRO A 82 -20.43 6.01 10.62
C PRO A 82 -19.27 5.76 11.57
N GLY A 83 -18.13 5.37 11.02
CA GLY A 83 -16.93 5.10 11.78
C GLY A 83 -16.47 6.35 12.52
N LYS A 84 -15.91 6.19 13.72
CA LYS A 84 -15.28 7.28 14.45
C LYS A 84 -14.04 7.72 13.68
N VAL A 85 -13.98 8.97 13.26
CA VAL A 85 -12.76 9.59 12.75
C VAL A 85 -11.82 9.81 13.93
N ALA A 86 -10.68 9.15 13.90
CA ALA A 86 -9.60 9.38 14.85
C ALA A 86 -8.50 10.19 14.18
N ASN A 87 -7.85 11.06 14.95
CA ASN A 87 -6.70 11.84 14.50
C ASN A 87 -5.44 11.43 15.26
N ALA A 88 -4.30 11.54 14.58
CA ALA A 88 -2.99 11.27 15.17
C ALA A 88 -2.02 12.39 14.82
N GLN A 89 -1.11 12.70 15.74
CA GLN A 89 0.10 13.47 15.47
C GLN A 89 1.15 12.49 14.93
N GLY A 90 1.89 12.87 13.92
CA GLY A 90 2.87 11.98 13.33
C GLY A 90 4.17 12.64 12.94
N THR A 91 5.16 11.80 12.73
CA THR A 91 6.45 12.15 12.14
C THR A 91 6.80 11.13 11.06
N TRP A 92 7.54 11.59 10.06
CA TRP A 92 8.00 10.74 8.98
C TRP A 92 9.46 11.01 8.67
N ARG A 93 10.13 10.02 8.11
CA ARG A 93 11.50 10.15 7.62
C ARG A 93 11.78 9.08 6.55
N VAL A 94 12.81 9.32 5.77
CA VAL A 94 13.42 8.31 4.91
C VAL A 94 14.63 7.74 5.63
N GLY A 95 14.63 6.43 5.88
CA GLY A 95 15.75 5.73 6.52
C GLY A 95 16.91 5.49 5.56
N ASP A 96 18.13 5.42 6.09
CA ASP A 96 19.35 5.18 5.29
C ASP A 96 19.34 3.81 4.58
N ASN A 97 18.55 2.86 5.09
CA ASN A 97 18.33 1.55 4.49
C ASN A 97 17.32 1.53 3.34
N GLY A 98 16.81 2.67 2.91
CA GLY A 98 15.83 2.76 1.83
C GLY A 98 14.39 2.48 2.26
N THR A 99 14.03 2.85 3.49
CA THR A 99 12.67 2.70 4.00
C THR A 99 11.99 4.05 4.22
N TYR A 100 10.68 4.05 4.10
CA TYR A 100 9.80 5.12 4.57
C TYR A 100 9.33 4.76 5.97
N CYS A 101 9.66 5.61 6.94
CA CYS A 101 9.39 5.37 8.36
C CYS A 101 8.41 6.39 8.91
N VAL A 102 7.45 5.93 9.69
CA VAL A 102 6.36 6.73 10.25
C VAL A 102 6.17 6.40 11.71
N THR A 103 5.96 7.42 12.54
CA THR A 103 5.47 7.29 13.91
C THR A 103 4.15 8.03 14.03
N LEU A 104 3.16 7.38 14.64
CA LEU A 104 1.79 7.90 14.80
C LEU A 104 1.41 7.84 16.28
N GLU A 105 1.00 8.99 16.83
CA GLU A 105 0.50 9.12 18.19
C GLU A 105 -1.03 9.29 18.16
N TRP A 106 -1.75 8.18 18.33
CA TRP A 106 -3.20 8.16 18.47
C TRP A 106 -3.59 8.46 19.92
N PRO A 107 -4.87 8.89 20.19
CA PRO A 107 -5.27 9.23 21.56
C PRO A 107 -5.06 8.12 22.60
N LYS A 108 -5.11 6.84 22.20
CA LYS A 108 -5.00 5.69 23.13
C LYS A 108 -3.82 4.78 22.86
N ARG A 109 -3.04 5.01 21.82
CA ARG A 109 -1.92 4.16 21.42
C ARG A 109 -0.96 4.92 20.52
N SER A 110 0.29 4.48 20.49
CA SER A 110 1.24 4.88 19.47
C SER A 110 1.68 3.68 18.62
N GLU A 111 2.09 3.97 17.40
CA GLU A 111 2.65 2.99 16.49
C GLU A 111 3.82 3.58 15.72
N SER A 112 4.81 2.75 15.44
CA SER A 112 5.96 3.09 14.61
C SER A 112 6.25 1.95 13.65
N TRP A 113 6.53 2.29 12.42
CA TRP A 113 6.88 1.29 11.42
C TRP A 113 7.75 1.90 10.32
N CYS A 114 8.50 1.03 9.64
CA CYS A 114 9.24 1.34 8.44
C CYS A 114 8.82 0.36 7.34
N ARG A 115 8.76 0.84 6.10
CA ARG A 115 8.39 0.02 4.94
C ARG A 115 9.32 0.30 3.78
N TYR A 116 9.74 -0.78 3.12
CA TYR A 116 10.32 -0.71 1.78
C TYR A 116 9.19 -0.47 0.79
N ILE A 117 9.34 0.52 -0.08
CA ILE A 117 8.30 0.91 -1.03
C ILE A 117 8.62 0.37 -2.41
N PHE A 118 7.65 -0.34 -2.97
CA PHE A 118 7.70 -0.86 -4.34
C PHE A 118 6.66 -0.15 -5.20
N LYS A 119 7.00 0.10 -6.45
CA LYS A 119 6.07 0.60 -7.46
C LYS A 119 5.74 -0.52 -8.44
N VAL A 120 4.44 -0.76 -8.64
CA VAL A 120 3.89 -1.69 -9.62
C VAL A 120 2.91 -0.92 -10.50
N GLY A 121 3.32 -0.59 -11.73
CA GLY A 121 2.52 0.31 -12.56
C GLY A 121 2.32 1.66 -11.88
N GLU A 122 1.07 2.04 -11.65
CA GLU A 122 0.69 3.30 -10.97
C GLU A 122 0.49 3.12 -9.45
N LYS A 123 0.62 1.90 -8.93
CA LYS A 123 0.38 1.58 -7.53
C LYS A 123 1.67 1.47 -6.75
N TYR A 124 1.57 1.80 -5.45
CA TYR A 124 2.65 1.64 -4.49
C TYR A 124 2.28 0.63 -3.42
N TYR A 125 3.28 -0.14 -2.99
CA TYR A 125 3.13 -1.12 -1.91
C TYR A 125 4.28 -1.00 -0.93
N GLY A 126 3.96 -1.08 0.35
CA GLY A 126 4.94 -1.11 1.43
C GLY A 126 5.08 -2.50 2.01
N VAL A 127 6.29 -2.98 2.16
CA VAL A 127 6.61 -4.25 2.81
C VAL A 127 7.62 -4.03 3.93
N LYS A 128 7.50 -4.78 5.00
CA LYS A 128 8.44 -4.67 6.14
C LYS A 128 9.72 -5.48 5.96
N SER A 129 9.78 -6.37 4.98
CA SER A 129 10.95 -7.19 4.67
C SER A 129 11.10 -7.33 3.17
N ILE A 130 12.34 -7.29 2.66
CA ILE A 130 12.67 -7.57 1.26
C ILE A 130 13.25 -8.98 1.06
N THR A 131 13.40 -9.74 2.14
CA THR A 131 13.94 -11.11 2.12
C THR A 131 12.89 -12.17 2.43
N ASP A 132 11.81 -11.79 3.11
CA ASP A 132 10.67 -12.67 3.37
C ASP A 132 9.61 -12.50 2.29
N GLY A 133 9.56 -13.43 1.34
CA GLY A 133 8.60 -13.41 0.24
C GLY A 133 7.14 -13.47 0.65
N THR A 134 6.85 -13.89 1.89
CA THR A 134 5.49 -13.95 2.45
C THR A 134 5.08 -12.68 3.19
N ALA A 135 5.97 -11.69 3.30
CA ALA A 135 5.66 -10.42 3.94
C ALA A 135 4.49 -9.72 3.24
N THR A 136 3.50 -9.30 4.02
CA THR A 136 2.32 -8.61 3.49
C THR A 136 2.72 -7.31 2.79
N ALA A 137 2.18 -7.10 1.60
CA ALA A 137 2.33 -5.87 0.84
C ALA A 137 1.13 -4.96 1.08
N GLN A 138 1.36 -3.87 1.80
CA GLN A 138 0.34 -2.88 2.12
C GLN A 138 0.24 -1.86 0.99
N GLU A 139 -0.97 -1.60 0.49
CA GLU A 139 -1.18 -0.60 -0.54
C GLU A 139 -1.08 0.82 0.02
N PHE A 140 -0.37 1.66 -0.72
CA PHE A 140 -0.26 3.10 -0.47
C PHE A 140 -0.60 3.89 -1.72
N GLU A 141 -1.12 5.09 -1.51
CA GLU A 141 -1.16 6.14 -2.53
C GLU A 141 -0.26 7.29 -2.10
N PHE A 142 0.60 7.74 -3.00
CA PHE A 142 1.43 8.93 -2.82
C PHE A 142 1.14 9.90 -3.98
N SER A 143 0.71 11.11 -3.65
CA SER A 143 0.40 12.15 -4.63
C SER A 143 0.90 13.51 -4.15
N LYS A 144 1.07 14.44 -5.07
CA LYS A 144 1.49 15.82 -4.75
C LYS A 144 0.31 16.78 -4.76
#